data_3fa5216fbf248b6888b27e4f5586942b
#
_entry.id   3fa5216fbf248b6888b27e4f5586942b
#
_cell.length_a   1.000
_cell.length_b   1.000
_cell.length_c   1.000
_cell.angle_alpha   90.00
_cell.angle_beta   90.00
_cell.angle_gamma   90.00
#
_symmetry.space_group_name_H-M   'P 1'
#
loop_
_entity.id
_entity.type
_entity.pdbx_description
1 polymer ?
#
loop_
_entity_poly.entity_id
_entity_poly.type
_entity_poly.pdbx_seq_one_letter_code
_entity_poly.pdbx_strand_id
1 'polypeptide(L)'
;MYENVQQKTEAAMEQAKAVEKINQFTQAILEISSQTNLLALNASIEAARAGEAGKGFAVVAGEIGTLAAQTSTTVGSINEIIAEVNQAVANMTGCLKESTDFLEQTVLKDYEDFMGVADQYTKDATVFDLSLIHI
;
A
#
# COMPACT_ATOMS: atom_id res chain seq x y z
N MET A 1 18.64 5.53 -16.84
CA MET A 1 17.31 4.95 -17.02
C MET A 1 16.97 3.99 -15.88
N TYR A 2 17.85 3.04 -15.57
CA TYR A 2 17.70 2.07 -14.46
C TYR A 2 17.53 2.74 -13.09
N GLU A 3 18.41 3.68 -12.71
CA GLU A 3 18.30 4.43 -11.45
C GLU A 3 16.96 5.16 -11.29
N ASN A 4 16.39 5.65 -12.39
CA ASN A 4 15.09 6.33 -12.36
C ASN A 4 13.93 5.33 -12.09
N VAL A 5 14.03 4.09 -12.61
CA VAL A 5 13.06 3.03 -12.33
C VAL A 5 13.16 2.61 -10.87
N GLN A 6 14.35 2.42 -10.35
CA GLN A 6 14.60 2.05 -8.97
C GLN A 6 14.07 3.11 -7.98
N GLN A 7 14.37 4.38 -8.20
CA GLN A 7 13.86 5.48 -7.38
C GLN A 7 12.32 5.56 -7.39
N LYS A 8 11.69 5.37 -8.55
CA LYS A 8 10.22 5.35 -8.66
C LYS A 8 9.60 4.15 -7.96
N THR A 9 10.26 3.01 -8.01
CA THR A 9 9.83 1.80 -7.30
C THR A 9 9.90 2.01 -5.78
N GLU A 10 11.00 2.55 -5.27
CA GLU A 10 11.15 2.89 -3.85
C GLU A 10 10.11 3.91 -3.39
N ALA A 11 9.85 4.95 -4.20
CA ALA A 11 8.82 5.94 -3.89
C ALA A 11 7.41 5.32 -3.86
N ALA A 12 7.09 4.42 -4.77
CA ALA A 12 5.81 3.70 -4.79
C ALA A 12 5.66 2.78 -3.56
N MET A 13 6.73 2.10 -3.14
CA MET A 13 6.74 1.29 -1.92
C MET A 13 6.55 2.13 -0.66
N GLU A 14 7.13 3.33 -0.60
CA GLU A 14 6.93 4.23 0.54
C GLU A 14 5.49 4.74 0.61
N GLN A 15 4.88 5.06 -0.53
CA GLN A 15 3.47 5.44 -0.60
C GLN A 15 2.54 4.30 -0.17
N ALA A 16 2.90 3.05 -0.45
CA ALA A 16 2.15 1.87 -0.02
C ALA A 16 2.05 1.75 1.50
N LYS A 17 3.06 2.22 2.25
CA LYS A 17 3.04 2.27 3.72
C LYS A 17 1.93 3.19 4.28
N ALA A 18 1.40 4.11 3.46
CA ALA A 18 0.28 4.94 3.89
C ALA A 18 -0.98 4.11 4.17
N VAL A 19 -1.15 2.97 3.50
CA VAL A 19 -2.27 2.05 3.72
C VAL A 19 -2.22 1.44 5.13
N GLU A 20 -1.03 1.20 5.67
CA GLU A 20 -0.86 0.70 7.04
C GLU A 20 -1.36 1.71 8.09
N LYS A 21 -1.21 3.02 7.83
CA LYS A 21 -1.76 4.07 8.71
C LYS A 21 -3.29 4.07 8.71
N ILE A 22 -3.92 3.74 7.60
CA ILE A 22 -5.39 3.65 7.52
C ILE A 22 -5.90 2.54 8.45
N ASN A 23 -5.21 1.41 8.52
CA ASN A 23 -5.51 0.34 9.48
C ASN A 23 -5.51 0.82 10.94
N GLN A 24 -4.53 1.65 11.31
CA GLN A 24 -4.47 2.21 12.67
C GLN A 24 -5.65 3.15 12.95
N PHE A 25 -6.04 3.97 11.95
CA PHE A 25 -7.20 4.86 12.10
C PHE A 25 -8.52 4.09 12.18
N THR A 26 -8.72 3.05 11.38
CA THR A 26 -9.94 2.24 11.44
C THR A 26 -10.05 1.52 12.77
N GLN A 27 -8.96 1.04 13.34
CA GLN A 27 -8.94 0.45 14.66
C GLN A 27 -9.31 1.46 15.75
N ALA A 28 -8.78 2.68 15.69
CA ALA A 28 -9.17 3.75 16.63
C ALA A 28 -10.64 4.12 16.50
N ILE A 29 -11.20 4.15 15.28
CA ILE A 29 -12.64 4.40 15.07
C ILE A 29 -13.49 3.29 15.66
N LEU A 30 -13.08 2.02 15.55
CA LEU A 30 -13.80 0.89 16.19
C LEU A 30 -13.81 1.02 17.72
N GLU A 31 -12.69 1.41 18.32
CA GLU A 31 -12.60 1.64 19.76
C GLU A 31 -13.53 2.77 20.21
N ILE A 32 -13.51 3.91 19.50
CA ILE A 32 -14.41 5.04 19.77
C ILE A 32 -15.87 4.62 19.62
N SER A 33 -16.20 3.86 18.58
CA SER A 33 -17.55 3.37 18.33
C SER A 33 -18.02 2.44 19.43
N SER A 34 -17.17 1.53 19.89
CA SER A 34 -17.45 0.63 21.03
C SER A 34 -17.69 1.41 22.33
N GLN A 35 -16.83 2.40 22.63
CA GLN A 35 -17.01 3.27 23.79
C GLN A 35 -18.29 4.09 23.70
N THR A 36 -18.62 4.61 22.50
CA THR A 36 -19.85 5.36 22.26
C THR A 36 -21.09 4.49 22.50
N ASN A 37 -21.04 3.24 22.05
CA ASN A 37 -22.14 2.29 22.29
C ASN A 37 -22.34 1.98 23.78
N LEU A 38 -21.24 1.82 24.54
CA LEU A 38 -21.28 1.64 25.99
C LEU A 38 -21.85 2.89 26.72
N LEU A 39 -21.47 4.09 26.28
CA LEU A 39 -22.00 5.34 26.81
C LEU A 39 -23.51 5.47 26.53
N ALA A 40 -23.93 5.12 25.32
CA ALA A 40 -25.35 5.11 24.93
C ALA A 40 -26.15 4.13 25.76
N LEU A 41 -25.61 2.93 26.01
CA LEU A 41 -26.23 1.94 26.88
C LEU A 41 -26.40 2.46 28.32
N ASN A 42 -25.37 3.04 28.90
CA ASN A 42 -25.41 3.62 30.25
C ASN A 42 -26.41 4.79 30.32
N ALA A 43 -26.45 5.65 29.30
CA ALA A 43 -27.43 6.73 29.21
C ALA A 43 -28.87 6.18 29.11
N SER A 44 -29.09 5.11 28.34
CA SER A 44 -30.41 4.45 28.25
C SER A 44 -30.86 3.87 29.58
N ILE A 45 -29.93 3.27 30.35
CA ILE A 45 -30.22 2.73 31.69
C ILE A 45 -30.61 3.87 32.62
N GLU A 46 -29.88 4.97 32.64
CA GLU A 46 -30.18 6.08 33.55
C GLU A 46 -31.47 6.83 33.14
N ALA A 47 -31.73 6.93 31.83
CA ALA A 47 -32.97 7.45 31.32
C ALA A 47 -34.19 6.59 31.78
N ALA A 48 -34.05 5.27 31.72
CA ALA A 48 -35.08 4.35 32.24
C ALA A 48 -35.31 4.52 33.76
N ARG A 49 -34.22 4.78 34.50
CA ARG A 49 -34.28 5.03 35.95
C ARG A 49 -35.04 6.32 36.32
N ALA A 50 -34.97 7.33 35.43
CA ALA A 50 -35.69 8.60 35.59
C ALA A 50 -37.19 8.49 35.23
N GLY A 51 -37.69 7.35 34.76
CA GLY A 51 -39.10 7.11 34.45
C GLY A 51 -39.63 8.04 33.36
N GLU A 52 -40.79 8.64 33.59
CA GLU A 52 -41.45 9.53 32.60
C GLU A 52 -40.58 10.70 32.18
N ALA A 53 -39.79 11.28 33.10
CA ALA A 53 -38.88 12.40 32.81
C ALA A 53 -37.72 12.01 31.91
N GLY A 54 -37.33 10.73 31.84
CA GLY A 54 -36.24 10.21 31.06
C GLY A 54 -36.59 9.77 29.64
N LYS A 55 -37.87 9.71 29.25
CA LYS A 55 -38.31 9.16 27.97
C LYS A 55 -37.62 9.77 26.76
N GLY A 56 -37.48 11.10 26.72
CA GLY A 56 -36.80 11.78 25.64
C GLY A 56 -35.31 11.42 25.56
N PHE A 57 -34.64 11.30 26.71
CA PHE A 57 -33.23 10.88 26.77
C PHE A 57 -33.04 9.42 26.35
N ALA A 58 -33.96 8.54 26.66
CA ALA A 58 -33.91 7.13 26.24
C ALA A 58 -33.94 7.00 24.72
N VAL A 59 -34.74 7.79 24.03
CA VAL A 59 -34.80 7.81 22.56
C VAL A 59 -33.46 8.25 21.95
N VAL A 60 -32.90 9.36 22.47
CA VAL A 60 -31.62 9.88 21.99
C VAL A 60 -30.49 8.87 22.25
N ALA A 61 -30.43 8.28 23.43
CA ALA A 61 -29.45 7.26 23.77
C ALA A 61 -29.57 6.03 22.86
N GLY A 62 -30.78 5.58 22.56
CA GLY A 62 -31.02 4.50 21.61
C GLY A 62 -30.50 4.83 20.20
N GLU A 63 -30.73 6.05 19.73
CA GLU A 63 -30.25 6.50 18.42
C GLU A 63 -28.70 6.56 18.36
N ILE A 64 -28.06 7.05 19.44
CA ILE A 64 -26.60 7.05 19.55
C ILE A 64 -26.03 5.63 19.51
N GLY A 65 -26.66 4.67 20.21
CA GLY A 65 -26.29 3.27 20.18
C GLY A 65 -26.40 2.67 18.77
N THR A 66 -27.48 2.99 18.06
CA THR A 66 -27.69 2.57 16.68
C THR A 66 -26.61 3.13 15.74
N LEU A 67 -26.29 4.42 15.85
CA LEU A 67 -25.23 5.08 15.09
C LEU A 67 -23.86 4.46 15.37
N ALA A 68 -23.56 4.15 16.62
CA ALA A 68 -22.34 3.48 17.01
C ALA A 68 -22.22 2.08 16.39
N ALA A 69 -23.30 1.29 16.40
CA ALA A 69 -23.33 -0.01 15.75
C ALA A 69 -23.15 0.07 14.22
N GLN A 70 -23.81 1.03 13.57
CA GLN A 70 -23.64 1.28 12.14
C GLN A 70 -22.22 1.70 11.80
N THR A 71 -21.60 2.56 12.62
CA THR A 71 -20.20 2.96 12.47
C THR A 71 -19.28 1.75 12.52
N SER A 72 -19.45 0.86 13.49
CA SER A 72 -18.67 -0.38 13.60
C SER A 72 -18.81 -1.26 12.37
N THR A 73 -20.03 -1.42 11.84
CA THR A 73 -20.27 -2.19 10.62
C THR A 73 -19.56 -1.56 9.40
N THR A 74 -19.67 -0.24 9.26
CA THR A 74 -19.03 0.50 8.16
C THR A 74 -17.50 0.36 8.21
N VAL A 75 -16.92 0.46 9.40
CA VAL A 75 -15.47 0.27 9.58
C VAL A 75 -15.05 -1.17 9.28
N GLY A 76 -15.89 -2.15 9.60
CA GLY A 76 -15.69 -3.53 9.19
C GLY A 76 -15.53 -3.66 7.68
N SER A 77 -16.43 -3.06 6.91
CA SER A 77 -16.34 -3.05 5.44
C SER A 77 -15.10 -2.29 4.91
N ILE A 78 -14.70 -1.21 5.59
CA ILE A 78 -13.45 -0.50 5.24
C ILE A 78 -12.23 -1.43 5.46
N ASN A 79 -12.19 -2.20 6.54
CA ASN A 79 -11.10 -3.14 6.79
C ASN A 79 -11.01 -4.25 5.73
N GLU A 80 -12.14 -4.73 5.20
CA GLU A 80 -12.15 -5.66 4.06
C GLU A 80 -11.51 -5.03 2.82
N ILE A 81 -11.89 -3.80 2.48
CA ILE A 81 -11.30 -3.06 1.36
C ILE A 81 -9.79 -2.84 1.57
N ILE A 82 -9.37 -2.50 2.77
CA ILE A 82 -7.95 -2.32 3.11
C ILE A 82 -7.18 -3.63 2.90
N ALA A 83 -7.75 -4.77 3.26
CA ALA A 83 -7.13 -6.08 3.03
C ALA A 83 -6.93 -6.34 1.52
N GLU A 84 -7.93 -6.03 0.70
CA GLU A 84 -7.83 -6.12 -0.77
C GLU A 84 -6.74 -5.19 -1.34
N VAL A 85 -6.70 -3.94 -0.86
CA VAL A 85 -5.68 -2.97 -1.28
C VAL A 85 -4.29 -3.44 -0.89
N ASN A 86 -4.11 -3.95 0.34
CA ASN A 86 -2.83 -4.51 0.78
C ASN A 86 -2.37 -5.67 -0.10
N GLN A 87 -3.29 -6.56 -0.49
CA GLN A 87 -2.98 -7.67 -1.40
C GLN A 87 -2.57 -7.15 -2.79
N ALA A 88 -3.28 -6.17 -3.33
CA ALA A 88 -2.95 -5.56 -4.61
C ALA A 88 -1.59 -4.86 -4.59
N VAL A 89 -1.27 -4.14 -3.50
CA VAL A 89 0.04 -3.50 -3.28
C VAL A 89 1.14 -4.55 -3.19
N ALA A 90 0.93 -5.65 -2.45
CA ALA A 90 1.91 -6.73 -2.35
C ALA A 90 2.20 -7.37 -3.72
N ASN A 91 1.16 -7.63 -4.52
CA ASN A 91 1.29 -8.16 -5.86
C ASN A 91 2.05 -7.19 -6.79
N MET A 92 1.72 -5.90 -6.73
CA MET A 92 2.41 -4.86 -7.51
C MET A 92 3.88 -4.76 -7.13
N THR A 93 4.19 -4.80 -5.85
CA THR A 93 5.58 -4.77 -5.34
C THR A 93 6.37 -5.99 -5.82
N GLY A 94 5.75 -7.16 -5.80
CA GLY A 94 6.34 -8.40 -6.37
C GLY A 94 6.67 -8.25 -7.84
N CYS A 95 5.72 -7.78 -8.65
CA CYS A 95 5.91 -7.56 -10.09
C CYS A 95 6.99 -6.53 -10.39
N LEU A 96 7.06 -5.43 -9.62
CA LEU A 96 8.11 -4.42 -9.75
C LEU A 96 9.49 -5.00 -9.44
N LYS A 97 9.60 -5.82 -8.40
CA LYS A 97 10.84 -6.49 -8.03
C LYS A 97 11.30 -7.44 -9.14
N GLU A 98 10.42 -8.31 -9.64
CA GLU A 98 10.73 -9.21 -10.76
C GLU A 98 11.19 -8.43 -12.02
N SER A 99 10.53 -7.32 -12.32
CA SER A 99 10.91 -6.45 -13.44
C SER A 99 12.28 -5.82 -13.23
N THR A 100 12.61 -5.40 -12.02
CA THR A 100 13.90 -4.81 -11.68
C THR A 100 15.00 -5.87 -11.76
N ASP A 101 14.76 -7.06 -11.22
CA ASP A 101 15.70 -8.19 -11.27
C ASP A 101 15.95 -8.63 -12.73
N PHE A 102 14.92 -8.63 -13.57
CA PHE A 102 15.06 -8.90 -15.01
C PHE A 102 15.95 -7.87 -15.72
N LEU A 103 15.72 -6.59 -15.44
CA LEU A 103 16.53 -5.51 -16.00
C LEU A 103 18.01 -5.64 -15.58
N GLU A 104 18.26 -5.96 -14.32
CA GLU A 104 19.61 -6.05 -13.77
C GLU A 104 20.35 -7.30 -14.28
N GLN A 105 19.71 -8.46 -14.20
CA GLN A 105 20.37 -9.75 -14.47
C GLN A 105 20.41 -10.11 -15.96
N THR A 106 19.48 -9.58 -16.75
CA THR A 106 19.38 -9.94 -18.16
C THR A 106 19.75 -8.76 -19.05
N VAL A 107 19.01 -7.65 -18.96
CA VAL A 107 19.17 -6.55 -19.94
C VAL A 107 20.51 -5.84 -19.79
N LEU A 108 20.94 -5.53 -18.57
CA LEU A 108 22.22 -4.85 -18.35
C LEU A 108 23.39 -5.76 -18.71
N LYS A 109 23.30 -7.04 -18.38
CA LYS A 109 24.32 -8.02 -18.71
C LYS A 109 24.45 -8.22 -20.22
N ASP A 110 23.34 -8.39 -20.94
CA ASP A 110 23.33 -8.49 -22.40
C ASP A 110 23.94 -7.23 -23.06
N TYR A 111 23.69 -6.06 -22.46
CA TYR A 111 24.26 -4.81 -22.94
C TYR A 111 25.79 -4.74 -22.74
N GLU A 112 26.28 -5.21 -21.58
CA GLU A 112 27.71 -5.31 -21.31
C GLU A 112 28.40 -6.29 -22.28
N ASP A 113 27.82 -7.45 -22.52
CA ASP A 113 28.31 -8.45 -23.48
C ASP A 113 28.33 -7.87 -24.89
N PHE A 114 27.29 -7.15 -25.30
CA PHE A 114 27.23 -6.48 -26.61
C PHE A 114 28.32 -5.41 -26.75
N MET A 115 28.55 -4.60 -25.71
CA MET A 115 29.66 -3.61 -25.73
C MET A 115 31.02 -4.27 -25.82
N GLY A 116 31.21 -5.43 -25.16
CA GLY A 116 32.43 -6.22 -25.26
C GLY A 116 32.69 -6.71 -26.67
N VAL A 117 31.68 -7.21 -27.37
CA VAL A 117 31.76 -7.62 -28.77
C VAL A 117 32.08 -6.44 -29.69
N ALA A 118 31.45 -5.27 -29.49
CA ALA A 118 31.71 -4.06 -30.25
C ALA A 118 33.16 -3.57 -30.10
N ASP A 119 33.70 -3.61 -28.88
CA ASP A 119 35.12 -3.27 -28.62
C ASP A 119 36.07 -4.23 -29.28
N GLN A 120 35.76 -5.55 -29.25
CA GLN A 120 36.57 -6.56 -29.99
C GLN A 120 36.55 -6.31 -31.50
N TYR A 121 35.37 -6.00 -32.05
CA TYR A 121 35.26 -5.67 -33.49
C TYR A 121 36.14 -4.47 -33.90
N THR A 122 36.16 -3.45 -33.02
CA THR A 122 37.00 -2.25 -33.24
C THR A 122 38.50 -2.59 -33.23
N LYS A 123 38.93 -3.45 -32.30
CA LYS A 123 40.34 -3.94 -32.23
C LYS A 123 40.72 -4.76 -33.46
N ASP A 124 39.84 -5.68 -33.86
CA ASP A 124 40.10 -6.53 -35.04
C ASP A 124 40.18 -5.71 -36.33
N ALA A 125 39.32 -4.68 -36.49
CA ALA A 125 39.38 -3.76 -37.62
C ALA A 125 40.71 -2.98 -37.66
N THR A 126 41.21 -2.55 -36.50
CA THR A 126 42.47 -1.82 -36.38
C THR A 126 43.66 -2.72 -36.77
N VAL A 127 43.65 -3.98 -36.33
CA VAL A 127 44.69 -4.97 -36.70
C VAL A 127 44.66 -5.27 -38.19
N PHE A 128 43.47 -5.36 -38.80
CA PHE A 128 43.31 -5.58 -40.23
C PHE A 128 43.84 -4.42 -41.05
N ASP A 129 43.58 -3.18 -40.66
CA ASP A 129 44.04 -1.97 -41.32
C ASP A 129 45.57 -1.85 -41.26
N LEU A 130 46.20 -2.17 -40.13
CA LEU A 130 47.63 -2.22 -39.95
C LEU A 130 48.29 -3.32 -40.81
N SER A 131 47.62 -4.46 -41.02
CA SER A 131 48.14 -5.56 -41.85
C SER A 131 48.14 -5.23 -43.35
N LEU A 132 47.21 -4.39 -43.81
CA LEU A 132 47.13 -3.91 -45.19
C LEU A 132 48.23 -2.86 -45.56
N ILE A 133 48.72 -2.10 -44.58
CA ILE A 133 49.74 -1.08 -44.75
C ILE A 133 51.12 -1.71 -44.86
N HIS A 134 51.33 -2.94 -44.43
CA HIS A 134 52.62 -3.66 -44.46
C HIS A 134 52.80 -4.58 -45.68
N ILE A 135 51.90 -4.59 -46.64
CA ILE A 135 52.08 -5.26 -47.97
C ILE A 135 52.42 -4.23 -49.01
#